data_8e39a7a80e328482985dc28acc40bfca
#
_entry.id   8e39a7a80e328482985dc28acc40bfca
#
_cell.length_a   1.000
_cell.length_b   1.000
_cell.length_c   1.000
_cell.angle_alpha   90.00
_cell.angle_beta   90.00
_cell.angle_gamma   90.00
#
_symmetry.space_group_name_H-M   'P 1'
#
loop_
_entity.id
_entity.type
_entity.pdbx_description
1 polymer ?
#
loop_
_entity_poly.entity_id
_entity_poly.type
_entity_poly.pdbx_seq_one_letter_code
_entity_poly.pdbx_strand_id
1 'polypeptide(L)'
;MAVKEIKEKSIYVCTECGYESAKWQGRCPDCGNWNTLVEETRIIGKEKKGQTAIQREPSPVMALDAVDADESVRYHTGMEELDRVLGGGIVPGAAILVCGDPGIGKSTVLLQMCRTLEDDLQVLYVSGEESPRQIKLRANRLGVTGEKVLLTAATDSEQIRETILENKPDIVVVDSIQTLSVASVSSSPGSVSQVRESALLLIDTCKGQEIPLFIVGHVNKDGNIAGPKVLEHMVDTVLYFEGDKNLSYRILRANKNRFGSTNEIGVFEMGQNGLREVPNPSEALLSGRPLDCSGSCITCLMEGTRPILVEIQALVTKTSFGNPRRVATGFDMNRTAMLLAVLDKRAGFYMGNLDVFVNAAGGMRADEPSADLAVAMAVLSNLLDKVIPDDMLLLGEIGLAGEIRSTPQVQQRVGEGYRLGFRRFLLPKSSMKTMNAADYPEAEFLPVGQLSEAVRLLRN
;
A
#
# COMPACT_ATOMS: atom_id res chain seq x y z
N MET A 1 13.25 -27.43 50.54
CA MET A 1 12.98 -27.03 49.15
C MET A 1 13.46 -25.60 48.98
N ALA A 2 14.57 -25.37 48.33
CA ALA A 2 15.13 -24.03 48.12
C ALA A 2 14.41 -23.38 46.92
N VAL A 3 13.69 -22.30 47.19
CA VAL A 3 13.08 -21.44 46.18
C VAL A 3 14.21 -20.84 45.34
N LYS A 4 14.32 -21.17 44.04
CA LYS A 4 15.28 -20.60 43.09
C LYS A 4 14.91 -19.13 42.88
N GLU A 5 15.82 -18.24 43.31
CA GLU A 5 15.74 -16.81 42.93
C GLU A 5 15.84 -16.66 41.39
N ILE A 6 14.77 -16.24 40.80
CA ILE A 6 14.72 -15.78 39.41
C ILE A 6 15.33 -14.37 39.42
N LYS A 7 16.45 -14.14 38.74
CA LYS A 7 17.02 -12.80 38.60
C LYS A 7 16.31 -12.08 37.46
N GLU A 8 15.50 -11.11 37.83
CA GLU A 8 14.90 -10.14 36.91
C GLU A 8 15.88 -8.99 36.66
N LYS A 9 15.98 -8.55 35.40
CA LYS A 9 16.76 -7.38 35.01
C LYS A 9 15.85 -6.42 34.27
N SER A 10 15.72 -5.19 34.78
CA SER A 10 15.02 -4.12 34.07
C SER A 10 15.85 -3.63 32.89
N ILE A 11 15.20 -3.50 31.76
CA ILE A 11 15.71 -2.85 30.54
C ILE A 11 14.67 -1.83 30.07
N TYR A 12 15.10 -0.82 29.35
CA TYR A 12 14.24 0.19 28.75
C TYR A 12 14.16 -0.04 27.25
N VAL A 13 12.95 -0.25 26.72
CA VAL A 13 12.69 -0.53 25.31
C VAL A 13 11.93 0.62 24.68
N CYS A 14 12.38 1.09 23.53
CA CYS A 14 11.68 2.12 22.78
C CYS A 14 10.41 1.55 22.14
N THR A 15 9.26 2.18 22.41
CA THR A 15 7.96 1.78 21.85
C THR A 15 7.84 2.01 20.34
N GLU A 16 8.71 2.83 19.76
CA GLU A 16 8.69 3.18 18.35
C GLU A 16 9.62 2.31 17.48
N CYS A 17 10.87 2.11 17.94
CA CYS A 17 11.88 1.41 17.14
C CYS A 17 12.41 0.11 17.79
N GLY A 18 11.99 -0.21 19.02
CA GLY A 18 12.46 -1.40 19.72
C GLY A 18 13.91 -1.31 20.24
N TYR A 19 14.54 -0.14 20.22
CA TYR A 19 15.88 0.06 20.77
C TYR A 19 15.91 -0.27 22.26
N GLU A 20 16.86 -1.11 22.67
CA GLU A 20 17.03 -1.53 24.07
C GLU A 20 18.15 -0.74 24.76
N SER A 21 17.87 -0.23 25.96
CA SER A 21 18.83 0.48 26.81
C SER A 21 18.82 -0.07 28.23
N ALA A 22 20.00 -0.15 28.86
CA ALA A 22 20.10 -0.52 30.28
C ALA A 22 19.66 0.61 31.23
N LYS A 23 19.44 1.83 30.72
CA LYS A 23 19.03 3.00 31.49
C LYS A 23 17.98 3.78 30.71
N TRP A 24 17.02 4.36 31.44
CA TRP A 24 16.06 5.27 30.84
C TRP A 24 16.75 6.53 30.27
N GLN A 25 16.31 6.94 29.11
CA GLN A 25 16.76 8.16 28.43
C GLN A 25 15.54 8.91 27.91
N GLY A 26 15.50 10.22 28.06
CA GLY A 26 14.37 11.03 27.63
C GLY A 26 14.15 11.04 26.09
N ARG A 27 15.22 10.75 25.33
CA ARG A 27 15.18 10.65 23.85
C ARG A 27 15.81 9.33 23.43
N CYS A 28 15.15 8.60 22.54
CA CYS A 28 15.69 7.36 21.97
C CYS A 28 16.93 7.67 21.12
N PRO A 29 18.09 7.02 21.35
CA PRO A 29 19.29 7.25 20.54
C PRO A 29 19.17 6.80 19.09
N ASP A 30 18.31 5.83 18.84
CA ASP A 30 18.14 5.22 17.51
C ASP A 30 17.15 6.01 16.65
N CYS A 31 15.86 6.09 17.04
CA CYS A 31 14.84 6.80 16.25
C CYS A 31 14.73 8.29 16.55
N GLY A 32 15.37 8.79 17.60
CA GLY A 32 15.34 10.22 17.97
C GLY A 32 14.06 10.72 18.61
N ASN A 33 13.04 9.87 18.82
CA ASN A 33 11.78 10.26 19.44
C ASN A 33 11.91 10.45 20.95
N TRP A 34 11.12 11.38 21.51
CA TRP A 34 11.12 11.70 22.93
C TRP A 34 10.10 10.87 23.69
N ASN A 35 10.44 10.50 24.94
CA ASN A 35 9.58 9.78 25.89
C ASN A 35 9.03 8.44 25.38
N THR A 36 9.79 7.74 24.55
CA THR A 36 9.42 6.45 23.96
C THR A 36 10.05 5.24 24.65
N LEU A 37 10.95 5.45 25.63
CA LEU A 37 11.59 4.37 26.37
C LEU A 37 10.74 3.96 27.57
N VAL A 38 10.22 2.72 27.56
CA VAL A 38 9.38 2.12 28.60
C VAL A 38 10.20 1.03 29.30
N GLU A 39 10.05 0.92 30.63
CA GLU A 39 10.71 -0.12 31.42
C GLU A 39 10.05 -1.48 31.17
N GLU A 40 10.86 -2.47 30.80
CA GLU A 40 10.46 -3.87 30.68
C GLU A 40 11.37 -4.74 31.55
N THR A 41 10.80 -5.79 32.13
CA THR A 41 11.55 -6.74 32.96
C THR A 41 11.89 -7.97 32.13
N ARG A 42 13.17 -8.29 32.01
CA ARG A 42 13.64 -9.51 31.33
C ARG A 42 14.05 -10.57 32.34
N ILE A 43 13.46 -11.75 32.23
CA ILE A 43 13.81 -12.90 33.05
C ILE A 43 15.11 -13.50 32.50
N ILE A 44 16.20 -13.34 33.23
CA ILE A 44 17.45 -14.01 32.88
C ILE A 44 17.43 -15.41 33.51
N GLY A 45 16.95 -16.38 32.74
CA GLY A 45 17.13 -17.78 33.08
C GLY A 45 18.61 -18.13 33.10
N LYS A 46 19.15 -18.70 34.22
CA LYS A 46 20.45 -19.33 34.18
C LYS A 46 20.42 -20.44 33.15
N GLU A 47 21.18 -20.30 32.07
CA GLU A 47 21.55 -21.45 31.25
C GLU A 47 21.95 -22.60 32.19
N LYS A 48 21.29 -23.76 32.02
CA LYS A 48 21.73 -24.97 32.70
C LYS A 48 23.17 -25.24 32.30
N LYS A 49 24.12 -24.99 33.24
CA LYS A 49 25.47 -25.52 33.12
C LYS A 49 25.33 -27.05 33.09
N GLY A 50 25.33 -27.61 31.90
CA GLY A 50 25.24 -29.07 31.73
C GLY A 50 24.81 -29.52 30.31
N GLN A 51 24.43 -28.61 29.44
CA GLN A 51 24.41 -28.93 28.02
C GLN A 51 25.82 -28.66 27.49
N THR A 52 26.51 -29.73 27.11
CA THR A 52 27.73 -29.74 26.28
C THR A 52 27.61 -28.58 25.27
N ALA A 53 28.66 -27.74 25.23
CA ALA A 53 28.80 -26.72 24.21
C ALA A 53 28.46 -27.40 22.86
N ILE A 54 27.32 -27.08 22.29
CA ILE A 54 26.99 -27.51 20.95
C ILE A 54 28.12 -26.92 20.13
N GLN A 55 29.01 -27.76 19.65
CA GLN A 55 30.01 -27.38 18.64
C GLN A 55 29.15 -26.90 17.47
N ARG A 56 29.05 -25.59 17.31
CA ARG A 56 28.44 -24.98 16.12
C ARG A 56 29.37 -25.39 14.98
N GLU A 57 28.92 -26.32 14.17
CA GLU A 57 29.59 -26.58 12.90
C GLU A 57 29.64 -25.28 12.13
N PRO A 58 30.77 -24.95 11.51
CA PRO A 58 30.86 -23.74 10.69
C PRO A 58 29.80 -23.85 9.56
N SER A 59 29.08 -22.76 9.34
CA SER A 59 28.10 -22.70 8.25
C SER A 59 28.77 -23.04 6.92
N PRO A 60 28.14 -23.83 6.05
CA PRO A 60 28.70 -24.19 4.76
C PRO A 60 28.92 -22.93 3.93
N VAL A 61 30.12 -22.75 3.40
CA VAL A 61 30.46 -21.67 2.47
C VAL A 61 30.41 -22.23 1.06
N MET A 62 29.58 -21.64 0.21
CA MET A 62 29.43 -22.02 -1.19
C MET A 62 29.81 -20.85 -2.10
N ALA A 63 30.35 -21.14 -3.28
CA ALA A 63 30.53 -20.13 -4.31
C ALA A 63 29.15 -19.69 -4.85
N LEU A 64 29.02 -18.42 -5.25
CA LEU A 64 27.75 -17.89 -5.77
C LEU A 64 27.20 -18.72 -6.94
N ASP A 65 28.08 -19.13 -7.85
CA ASP A 65 27.73 -19.94 -9.03
C ASP A 65 27.37 -21.40 -8.69
N ALA A 66 27.60 -21.85 -7.46
CA ALA A 66 27.22 -23.18 -6.97
C ALA A 66 25.86 -23.18 -6.25
N VAL A 67 25.26 -22.00 -6.08
CA VAL A 67 23.90 -21.87 -5.54
C VAL A 67 22.92 -22.06 -6.69
N ASP A 68 22.19 -23.14 -6.65
CA ASP A 68 21.10 -23.40 -7.61
C ASP A 68 19.94 -22.46 -7.26
N ALA A 69 19.83 -21.36 -8.00
CA ALA A 69 18.75 -20.38 -7.84
C ALA A 69 17.88 -20.42 -9.08
N ASP A 70 16.86 -21.26 -9.05
CA ASP A 70 15.82 -21.21 -10.08
C ASP A 70 14.87 -20.04 -9.76
N GLU A 71 15.08 -18.88 -10.41
CA GLU A 71 14.21 -17.71 -10.28
C GLU A 71 12.77 -17.99 -10.72
N SER A 72 12.52 -19.11 -11.38
CA SER A 72 11.19 -19.50 -11.87
C SER A 72 10.31 -20.13 -10.79
N VAL A 73 10.86 -20.60 -9.66
CA VAL A 73 10.07 -21.25 -8.62
C VAL A 73 9.34 -20.21 -7.78
N ARG A 74 8.08 -20.00 -8.11
CA ARG A 74 7.13 -19.16 -7.33
C ARG A 74 5.79 -19.89 -7.21
N TYR A 75 5.16 -19.78 -6.06
CA TYR A 75 3.78 -20.22 -5.91
C TYR A 75 2.86 -19.09 -6.38
N HIS A 76 2.01 -19.40 -7.36
CA HIS A 76 0.99 -18.44 -7.80
C HIS A 76 -0.17 -18.43 -6.81
N THR A 77 -0.56 -17.24 -6.39
CA THR A 77 -1.69 -17.08 -5.46
C THR A 77 -3.04 -17.34 -6.12
N GLY A 78 -3.09 -17.40 -7.47
CA GLY A 78 -4.31 -17.43 -8.25
C GLY A 78 -5.09 -16.13 -8.20
N MET A 79 -4.47 -15.06 -7.70
CA MET A 79 -4.96 -13.68 -7.69
C MET A 79 -3.93 -12.81 -8.42
N GLU A 80 -4.27 -12.35 -9.63
CA GLU A 80 -3.31 -11.61 -10.49
C GLU A 80 -2.85 -10.29 -9.87
N GLU A 81 -3.74 -9.58 -9.19
CA GLU A 81 -3.41 -8.32 -8.52
C GLU A 81 -2.53 -8.54 -7.27
N LEU A 82 -2.63 -9.69 -6.60
CA LEU A 82 -1.76 -10.04 -5.49
C LEU A 82 -0.39 -10.51 -6.01
N ASP A 83 -0.36 -11.37 -7.02
CA ASP A 83 0.88 -11.86 -7.64
C ASP A 83 1.69 -10.69 -8.23
N ARG A 84 1.05 -9.71 -8.85
CA ARG A 84 1.67 -8.49 -9.36
C ARG A 84 2.46 -7.76 -8.26
N VAL A 85 1.85 -7.52 -7.11
CA VAL A 85 2.48 -6.79 -6.01
C VAL A 85 3.60 -7.61 -5.35
N LEU A 86 3.47 -8.94 -5.35
CA LEU A 86 4.51 -9.86 -4.89
C LEU A 86 5.69 -9.96 -5.87
N GLY A 87 5.55 -9.44 -7.10
CA GLY A 87 6.58 -9.49 -8.14
C GLY A 87 6.52 -10.77 -8.97
N GLY A 88 5.31 -11.33 -9.14
CA GLY A 88 5.02 -12.53 -9.95
C GLY A 88 4.68 -13.78 -9.14
N GLY A 89 4.45 -13.67 -7.84
CA GLY A 89 4.05 -14.77 -6.96
C GLY A 89 4.90 -14.87 -5.68
N ILE A 90 4.60 -15.86 -4.87
CA ILE A 90 5.22 -16.10 -3.56
C ILE A 90 6.55 -16.86 -3.75
N VAL A 91 7.64 -16.30 -3.23
CA VAL A 91 8.96 -16.94 -3.25
C VAL A 91 9.08 -17.90 -2.05
N PRO A 92 9.59 -19.13 -2.23
CA PRO A 92 9.87 -20.05 -1.12
C PRO A 92 10.75 -19.40 -0.04
N GLY A 93 10.40 -19.61 1.23
CA GLY A 93 11.13 -19.04 2.37
C GLY A 93 10.97 -17.53 2.57
N ALA A 94 10.18 -16.83 1.75
CA ALA A 94 9.96 -15.38 1.88
C ALA A 94 9.14 -15.06 3.12
N ALA A 95 9.55 -14.04 3.88
CA ALA A 95 8.76 -13.45 4.94
C ALA A 95 8.04 -12.19 4.41
N ILE A 96 6.71 -12.20 4.44
CA ILE A 96 5.85 -11.16 3.87
C ILE A 96 5.00 -10.55 4.99
N LEU A 97 5.14 -9.25 5.20
CA LEU A 97 4.34 -8.49 6.16
C LEU A 97 3.19 -7.80 5.44
N VAL A 98 1.96 -8.03 5.89
CA VAL A 98 0.74 -7.39 5.36
C VAL A 98 0.20 -6.41 6.38
N CYS A 99 0.29 -5.12 6.09
CA CYS A 99 -0.10 -4.00 6.96
C CYS A 99 -1.31 -3.23 6.43
N GLY A 100 -1.87 -2.40 7.28
CA GLY A 100 -2.98 -1.50 6.95
C GLY A 100 -3.97 -1.36 8.09
N ASP A 101 -4.94 -0.47 7.94
CA ASP A 101 -5.95 -0.17 8.94
C ASP A 101 -6.78 -1.41 9.34
N PRO A 102 -7.27 -1.45 10.59
CA PRO A 102 -8.23 -2.47 11.01
C PRO A 102 -9.49 -2.45 10.13
N GLY A 103 -9.89 -3.63 9.62
CA GLY A 103 -11.06 -3.79 8.76
C GLY A 103 -10.86 -3.41 7.29
N ILE A 104 -9.62 -3.12 6.82
CA ILE A 104 -9.33 -2.78 5.43
C ILE A 104 -9.43 -3.98 4.48
N GLY A 105 -9.24 -5.22 4.98
CA GLY A 105 -9.34 -6.43 4.17
C GLY A 105 -8.13 -7.38 4.24
N LYS A 106 -7.14 -7.13 5.11
CA LYS A 106 -5.91 -7.96 5.23
C LYS A 106 -6.20 -9.45 5.40
N SER A 107 -6.91 -9.79 6.45
CA SER A 107 -7.29 -11.19 6.74
C SER A 107 -8.22 -11.78 5.67
N THR A 108 -8.99 -10.92 4.97
CA THR A 108 -9.89 -11.34 3.90
C THR A 108 -9.10 -11.77 2.67
N VAL A 109 -8.13 -10.97 2.21
CA VAL A 109 -7.31 -11.31 1.03
C VAL A 109 -6.50 -12.59 1.27
N LEU A 110 -5.90 -12.72 2.46
CA LEU A 110 -5.11 -13.91 2.79
C LEU A 110 -5.97 -15.17 2.88
N LEU A 111 -7.18 -15.06 3.42
CA LEU A 111 -8.10 -16.21 3.45
C LEU A 111 -8.63 -16.53 2.05
N GLN A 112 -8.87 -15.54 1.19
CA GLN A 112 -9.24 -15.77 -0.22
C GLN A 112 -8.08 -16.35 -1.03
N MET A 113 -6.84 -15.94 -0.78
CA MET A 113 -5.63 -16.55 -1.34
C MET A 113 -5.61 -18.07 -1.05
N CYS A 114 -5.94 -18.49 0.18
CA CYS A 114 -6.02 -19.91 0.51
C CYS A 114 -7.00 -20.71 -0.38
N ARG A 115 -8.01 -20.05 -0.96
CA ARG A 115 -8.94 -20.69 -1.90
C ARG A 115 -8.35 -20.85 -3.30
N THR A 116 -7.61 -19.83 -3.74
CA THR A 116 -7.14 -19.70 -5.12
C THR A 116 -5.77 -20.32 -5.36
N LEU A 117 -5.01 -20.60 -4.30
CA LEU A 117 -3.76 -21.37 -4.39
C LEU A 117 -3.96 -22.73 -5.06
N GLU A 118 -2.92 -23.27 -5.68
CA GLU A 118 -2.88 -24.59 -6.27
C GLU A 118 -3.37 -25.67 -5.29
N ASP A 119 -4.00 -26.72 -5.82
CA ASP A 119 -4.76 -27.68 -4.98
C ASP A 119 -3.88 -28.57 -4.10
N ASP A 120 -2.62 -28.73 -4.44
CA ASP A 120 -1.62 -29.53 -3.72
C ASP A 120 -0.91 -28.77 -2.58
N LEU A 121 -1.07 -27.43 -2.51
CA LEU A 121 -0.45 -26.60 -1.48
C LEU A 121 -1.26 -26.59 -0.18
N GLN A 122 -0.59 -26.90 0.93
CA GLN A 122 -1.17 -26.90 2.27
C GLN A 122 -0.80 -25.61 3.01
N VAL A 123 -1.80 -24.92 3.56
CA VAL A 123 -1.63 -23.67 4.32
C VAL A 123 -1.90 -23.91 5.80
N LEU A 124 -0.96 -23.52 6.66
CA LEU A 124 -1.20 -23.39 8.10
C LEU A 124 -1.63 -21.97 8.42
N TYR A 125 -2.89 -21.79 8.81
CA TYR A 125 -3.44 -20.50 9.23
C TYR A 125 -3.47 -20.43 10.76
N VAL A 126 -2.62 -19.58 11.32
CA VAL A 126 -2.51 -19.30 12.75
C VAL A 126 -3.31 -18.06 13.07
N SER A 127 -4.32 -18.15 13.94
CA SER A 127 -5.11 -17.01 14.37
C SER A 127 -5.00 -16.82 15.88
N GLY A 128 -4.51 -15.69 16.29
CA GLY A 128 -4.49 -15.32 17.71
C GLY A 128 -5.66 -14.46 18.15
N GLU A 129 -6.47 -13.94 17.22
CA GLU A 129 -7.60 -13.03 17.52
C GLU A 129 -8.95 -13.74 17.44
N GLU A 130 -9.12 -14.60 16.43
CA GLU A 130 -10.39 -15.29 16.19
C GLU A 130 -10.30 -16.77 16.49
N SER A 131 -11.40 -17.32 17.04
CA SER A 131 -11.53 -18.75 17.24
C SER A 131 -11.64 -19.50 15.90
N PRO A 132 -11.28 -20.79 15.83
CA PRO A 132 -11.42 -21.60 14.61
C PRO A 132 -12.83 -21.59 14.04
N ARG A 133 -13.86 -21.52 14.92
CA ARG A 133 -15.26 -21.41 14.49
C ARG A 133 -15.56 -20.09 13.77
N GLN A 134 -15.03 -18.97 14.24
CA GLN A 134 -15.22 -17.67 13.61
C GLN A 134 -14.52 -17.61 12.25
N ILE A 135 -13.29 -18.13 12.18
CA ILE A 135 -12.56 -18.24 10.89
C ILE A 135 -13.34 -19.13 9.92
N LYS A 136 -13.86 -20.28 10.37
CA LYS A 136 -14.66 -21.18 9.53
C LYS A 136 -15.91 -20.50 8.97
N LEU A 137 -16.62 -19.70 9.78
CA LEU A 137 -17.77 -18.93 9.30
C LEU A 137 -17.37 -17.89 8.24
N ARG A 138 -16.25 -17.21 8.44
CA ARG A 138 -15.69 -16.28 7.45
C ARG A 138 -15.23 -16.99 6.19
N ALA A 139 -14.52 -18.11 6.33
CA ALA A 139 -14.08 -18.94 5.22
C ALA A 139 -15.26 -19.42 4.36
N ASN A 140 -16.35 -19.90 4.98
CA ASN A 140 -17.55 -20.31 4.26
C ASN A 140 -18.18 -19.17 3.45
N ARG A 141 -18.25 -17.94 4.01
CA ARG A 141 -18.74 -16.76 3.30
C ARG A 141 -17.86 -16.40 2.09
N LEU A 142 -16.55 -16.62 2.19
CA LEU A 142 -15.57 -16.34 1.14
C LEU A 142 -15.43 -17.50 0.14
N GLY A 143 -16.18 -18.60 0.34
CA GLY A 143 -16.08 -19.79 -0.49
C GLY A 143 -14.78 -20.58 -0.31
N VAL A 144 -14.09 -20.40 0.83
CA VAL A 144 -12.89 -21.16 1.18
C VAL A 144 -13.33 -22.48 1.80
N THR A 145 -13.09 -23.55 1.08
CA THR A 145 -13.43 -24.94 1.48
C THR A 145 -12.24 -25.85 1.25
N GLY A 146 -12.23 -26.99 1.91
CA GLY A 146 -11.24 -28.03 1.66
C GLY A 146 -10.31 -28.30 2.83
N GLU A 147 -9.55 -29.37 2.67
CA GLU A 147 -8.64 -29.91 3.69
C GLU A 147 -7.24 -29.23 3.63
N LYS A 148 -7.00 -28.38 2.63
CA LYS A 148 -5.71 -27.71 2.42
C LYS A 148 -5.43 -26.56 3.41
N VAL A 149 -6.42 -26.12 4.18
CA VAL A 149 -6.23 -25.06 5.19
C VAL A 149 -6.31 -25.65 6.59
N LEU A 150 -5.17 -25.80 7.24
CA LEU A 150 -5.04 -26.19 8.63
C LEU A 150 -5.19 -24.94 9.52
N LEU A 151 -6.03 -25.02 10.55
CA LEU A 151 -6.29 -23.90 11.45
C LEU A 151 -5.75 -24.22 12.85
N THR A 152 -5.04 -23.26 13.45
CA THR A 152 -4.68 -23.27 14.86
C THR A 152 -4.98 -21.91 15.51
N ALA A 153 -5.40 -21.93 16.78
CA ALA A 153 -5.63 -20.75 17.59
C ALA A 153 -4.56 -20.56 18.68
N ALA A 154 -3.35 -21.06 18.42
CA ALA A 154 -2.23 -20.92 19.34
C ALA A 154 -1.71 -19.49 19.34
N THR A 155 -1.36 -18.98 20.52
CA THR A 155 -0.74 -17.67 20.73
C THR A 155 0.71 -17.76 21.25
N ASP A 156 1.16 -18.95 21.61
CA ASP A 156 2.54 -19.23 21.98
C ASP A 156 3.39 -19.50 20.72
N SER A 157 4.35 -18.65 20.44
CA SER A 157 5.18 -18.73 19.25
C SER A 157 6.07 -19.98 19.23
N GLU A 158 6.47 -20.51 20.41
CA GLU A 158 7.24 -21.75 20.50
C GLU A 158 6.38 -22.96 20.12
N GLN A 159 5.11 -22.99 20.56
CA GLN A 159 4.15 -24.01 20.18
C GLN A 159 3.83 -23.95 18.66
N ILE A 160 3.68 -22.73 18.12
CA ILE A 160 3.46 -22.54 16.67
C ILE A 160 4.65 -23.05 15.87
N ARG A 161 5.88 -22.77 16.30
CA ARG A 161 7.11 -23.30 15.71
C ARG A 161 7.09 -24.82 15.63
N GLU A 162 6.79 -25.49 16.75
CA GLU A 162 6.71 -26.95 16.79
C GLU A 162 5.64 -27.49 15.83
N THR A 163 4.48 -26.82 15.77
CA THR A 163 3.39 -27.17 14.84
C THR A 163 3.85 -27.05 13.38
N ILE A 164 4.63 -26.01 13.03
CA ILE A 164 5.20 -25.83 11.68
C ILE A 164 6.17 -26.97 11.35
N LEU A 165 7.07 -27.30 12.26
CA LEU A 165 8.08 -28.34 12.04
C LEU A 165 7.48 -29.74 11.94
N GLU A 166 6.40 -30.01 12.64
CA GLU A 166 5.68 -31.29 12.62
C GLU A 166 4.84 -31.46 11.35
N ASN A 167 4.07 -30.44 10.97
CA ASN A 167 3.12 -30.54 9.85
C ASN A 167 3.74 -30.18 8.50
N LYS A 168 4.85 -29.43 8.47
CA LYS A 168 5.57 -28.97 7.27
C LYS A 168 4.64 -28.42 6.18
N PRO A 169 3.84 -27.38 6.49
CA PRO A 169 2.95 -26.79 5.52
C PRO A 169 3.76 -26.10 4.40
N ASP A 170 3.15 -25.93 3.22
CA ASP A 170 3.79 -25.19 2.11
C ASP A 170 3.76 -23.69 2.34
N ILE A 171 2.78 -23.17 3.08
CA ILE A 171 2.65 -21.73 3.40
C ILE A 171 2.15 -21.59 4.85
N VAL A 172 2.68 -20.57 5.56
CA VAL A 172 2.21 -20.19 6.90
C VAL A 172 1.61 -18.79 6.86
N VAL A 173 0.44 -18.62 7.48
CA VAL A 173 -0.22 -17.31 7.68
C VAL A 173 -0.41 -17.07 9.18
N VAL A 174 0.05 -15.94 9.70
CA VAL A 174 -0.11 -15.50 11.08
C VAL A 174 -1.00 -14.27 11.15
N ASP A 175 -2.19 -14.37 11.75
CA ASP A 175 -3.21 -13.32 11.83
C ASP A 175 -3.73 -13.15 13.27
N SER A 176 -3.19 -12.21 14.06
CA SER A 176 -2.11 -11.26 13.82
C SER A 176 -0.90 -11.51 14.72
N ILE A 177 0.25 -10.93 14.36
CA ILE A 177 1.49 -11.05 15.16
C ILE A 177 1.36 -10.40 16.54
N GLN A 178 0.48 -9.42 16.72
CA GLN A 178 0.30 -8.69 17.96
C GLN A 178 -0.26 -9.55 19.09
N THR A 179 -0.90 -10.66 18.77
CA THR A 179 -1.48 -11.56 19.77
C THR A 179 -0.51 -12.62 20.25
N LEU A 180 0.62 -12.77 19.55
CA LEU A 180 1.59 -13.79 19.85
C LEU A 180 2.52 -13.40 21.01
N SER A 181 3.04 -14.40 21.69
CA SER A 181 3.99 -14.25 22.78
C SER A 181 5.07 -15.33 22.76
N VAL A 182 6.23 -15.00 23.30
CA VAL A 182 7.34 -15.91 23.57
C VAL A 182 7.59 -15.92 25.07
N ALA A 183 7.65 -17.09 25.68
CA ALA A 183 7.79 -17.24 27.14
C ALA A 183 9.06 -16.62 27.73
N SER A 184 10.13 -16.47 26.92
CA SER A 184 11.39 -15.83 27.33
C SER A 184 11.30 -14.32 27.54
N VAL A 185 10.23 -13.67 27.05
CA VAL A 185 10.00 -12.23 27.14
C VAL A 185 8.85 -11.96 28.13
N SER A 186 9.11 -11.17 29.15
CA SER A 186 8.17 -10.94 30.25
C SER A 186 7.12 -9.84 29.98
N SER A 187 7.30 -9.07 28.90
CA SER A 187 6.33 -8.03 28.51
C SER A 187 5.03 -8.62 27.99
N SER A 188 3.95 -7.84 28.03
CA SER A 188 2.62 -8.29 27.60
C SER A 188 2.57 -8.54 26.09
N PRO A 189 1.71 -9.47 25.61
CA PRO A 189 1.43 -9.60 24.17
C PRO A 189 1.07 -8.25 23.55
N GLY A 190 1.51 -8.02 22.29
CA GLY A 190 1.33 -6.77 21.61
C GLY A 190 2.39 -5.69 21.93
N SER A 191 3.26 -5.90 22.92
CA SER A 191 4.43 -5.04 23.12
C SER A 191 5.44 -5.21 21.96
N VAL A 192 6.25 -4.19 21.71
CA VAL A 192 7.25 -4.20 20.63
C VAL A 192 8.23 -5.38 20.78
N SER A 193 8.65 -5.65 22.02
CA SER A 193 9.56 -6.77 22.32
C SER A 193 8.92 -8.12 22.03
N GLN A 194 7.66 -8.35 22.41
CA GLN A 194 6.95 -9.59 22.10
C GLN A 194 6.74 -9.78 20.61
N VAL A 195 6.28 -8.74 19.92
CA VAL A 195 6.07 -8.76 18.47
C VAL A 195 7.37 -9.07 17.73
N ARG A 196 8.47 -8.43 18.14
CA ARG A 196 9.78 -8.65 17.54
C ARG A 196 10.29 -10.08 17.74
N GLU A 197 10.29 -10.57 18.99
CA GLU A 197 10.84 -11.89 19.31
C GLU A 197 9.96 -13.01 18.71
N SER A 198 8.64 -12.86 18.73
CA SER A 198 7.70 -13.78 18.06
C SER A 198 7.94 -13.84 16.55
N ALA A 199 8.10 -12.68 15.92
CA ALA A 199 8.36 -12.61 14.49
C ALA A 199 9.72 -13.22 14.12
N LEU A 200 10.79 -12.92 14.89
CA LEU A 200 12.11 -13.50 14.68
C LEU A 200 12.07 -15.03 14.72
N LEU A 201 11.46 -15.60 15.75
CA LEU A 201 11.33 -17.04 15.91
C LEU A 201 10.64 -17.71 14.71
N LEU A 202 9.53 -17.13 14.27
CA LEU A 202 8.76 -17.70 13.15
C LEU A 202 9.44 -17.49 11.80
N ILE A 203 10.05 -16.32 11.57
CA ILE A 203 10.83 -16.03 10.35
C ILE A 203 12.01 -16.99 10.23
N ASP A 204 12.80 -17.18 11.29
CA ASP A 204 13.95 -18.08 11.28
C ASP A 204 13.50 -19.53 11.04
N THR A 205 12.39 -19.94 11.67
CA THR A 205 11.84 -21.30 11.47
C THR A 205 11.40 -21.52 10.02
N CYS A 206 10.63 -20.60 9.47
CA CYS A 206 10.10 -20.71 8.12
C CYS A 206 11.19 -20.62 7.06
N LYS A 207 12.15 -19.68 7.20
CA LYS A 207 13.31 -19.58 6.30
C LYS A 207 14.17 -20.82 6.32
N GLY A 208 14.40 -21.43 7.49
CA GLY A 208 15.16 -22.69 7.61
C GLY A 208 14.48 -23.90 6.96
N GLN A 209 13.20 -23.81 6.64
CA GLN A 209 12.41 -24.87 5.99
C GLN A 209 11.96 -24.46 4.58
N GLU A 210 12.39 -23.29 4.07
CA GLU A 210 11.97 -22.69 2.79
C GLU A 210 10.45 -22.46 2.66
N ILE A 211 9.76 -22.32 3.79
CA ILE A 211 8.31 -22.10 3.87
C ILE A 211 8.03 -20.58 3.83
N PRO A 212 7.23 -20.07 2.88
CA PRO A 212 6.75 -18.68 2.89
C PRO A 212 5.90 -18.38 4.11
N LEU A 213 6.14 -17.22 4.72
CA LEU A 213 5.44 -16.76 5.92
C LEU A 213 4.74 -15.42 5.66
N PHE A 214 3.42 -15.40 5.75
CA PHE A 214 2.63 -14.18 5.80
C PHE A 214 2.36 -13.76 7.25
N ILE A 215 2.72 -12.53 7.57
CA ILE A 215 2.50 -11.93 8.89
C ILE A 215 1.52 -10.77 8.74
N VAL A 216 0.38 -10.82 9.42
CA VAL A 216 -0.56 -9.69 9.49
C VAL A 216 -0.16 -8.76 10.62
N GLY A 217 -0.01 -7.47 10.30
CA GLY A 217 0.25 -6.39 11.24
C GLY A 217 -0.86 -5.32 11.22
N HIS A 218 -1.20 -4.76 12.38
CA HIS A 218 -2.11 -3.63 12.49
C HIS A 218 -1.33 -2.33 12.67
N VAL A 219 -1.78 -1.25 12.04
CA VAL A 219 -1.24 0.10 12.21
C VAL A 219 -2.04 0.87 13.26
N ASN A 220 -1.40 1.78 13.97
CA ASN A 220 -2.09 2.71 14.87
C ASN A 220 -2.79 3.81 14.06
N LYS A 221 -3.74 4.53 14.71
CA LYS A 221 -4.52 5.63 14.11
C LYS A 221 -3.67 6.76 13.49
N ASP A 222 -2.41 6.87 13.86
CA ASP A 222 -1.47 7.85 13.33
C ASP A 222 -0.70 7.34 12.10
N GLY A 223 -1.10 6.18 11.52
CA GLY A 223 -0.42 5.55 10.40
C GLY A 223 0.95 4.93 10.77
N ASN A 224 1.36 5.10 12.02
CA ASN A 224 2.54 4.46 12.58
C ASN A 224 2.14 3.09 13.12
N ILE A 225 2.85 2.08 12.70
CA ILE A 225 2.64 0.72 13.15
C ILE A 225 3.16 0.61 14.58
N ALA A 226 2.36 0.19 15.56
CA ALA A 226 2.85 -0.23 16.86
C ALA A 226 3.69 -1.51 16.67
N GLY A 227 5.00 -1.35 16.66
CA GLY A 227 5.95 -2.43 16.44
C GLY A 227 6.35 -2.78 14.99
N PRO A 228 5.74 -2.27 13.90
CA PRO A 228 6.07 -2.76 12.57
C PRO A 228 7.24 -2.09 11.87
N LYS A 229 7.67 -0.88 12.24
CA LYS A 229 8.97 -0.39 11.73
C LYS A 229 10.09 -1.39 12.05
N VAL A 230 10.00 -2.05 13.21
CA VAL A 230 10.91 -3.14 13.58
C VAL A 230 10.73 -4.34 12.64
N LEU A 231 9.48 -4.73 12.32
CA LEU A 231 9.20 -5.85 11.42
C LEU A 231 9.60 -5.58 9.98
N GLU A 232 9.45 -4.35 9.47
CA GLU A 232 9.82 -3.97 8.11
C GLU A 232 11.28 -4.28 7.78
N HIS A 233 12.18 -4.16 8.76
CA HIS A 233 13.60 -4.50 8.58
C HIS A 233 13.85 -6.01 8.57
N MET A 234 12.99 -6.79 9.22
CA MET A 234 13.16 -8.23 9.42
C MET A 234 12.59 -9.07 8.26
N VAL A 235 11.55 -8.56 7.59
CA VAL A 235 10.87 -9.25 6.49
C VAL A 235 11.47 -8.92 5.13
N ASP A 236 11.16 -9.73 4.13
CA ASP A 236 11.66 -9.55 2.76
C ASP A 236 10.72 -8.67 1.93
N THR A 237 9.40 -8.76 2.18
CA THR A 237 8.37 -7.99 1.50
C THR A 237 7.43 -7.33 2.51
N VAL A 238 7.07 -6.07 2.28
CA VAL A 238 6.07 -5.31 3.06
C VAL A 238 4.97 -4.85 2.12
N LEU A 239 3.78 -5.37 2.33
CA LEU A 239 2.57 -5.01 1.60
C LEU A 239 1.69 -4.12 2.48
N TYR A 240 1.26 -3.00 1.93
CA TYR A 240 0.41 -2.04 2.60
C TYR A 240 -0.96 -1.97 1.94
N PHE A 241 -2.02 -2.25 2.71
CA PHE A 241 -3.39 -1.99 2.28
C PHE A 241 -3.76 -0.55 2.57
N GLU A 242 -4.08 0.20 1.52
CA GLU A 242 -4.54 1.59 1.56
C GLU A 242 -6.00 1.67 1.09
N GLY A 243 -6.71 2.67 1.58
CA GLY A 243 -8.08 2.98 1.15
C GLY A 243 -8.94 3.51 2.28
N ASP A 244 -9.96 4.28 1.94
CA ASP A 244 -10.96 4.76 2.89
C ASP A 244 -12.05 3.68 3.06
N LYS A 245 -12.54 3.48 4.29
CA LYS A 245 -13.62 2.52 4.59
C LYS A 245 -14.92 2.84 3.87
N ASN A 246 -15.09 4.10 3.48
CA ASN A 246 -16.28 4.58 2.75
C ASN A 246 -16.17 4.40 1.23
N LEU A 247 -14.99 4.03 0.73
CA LEU A 247 -14.75 3.81 -0.69
C LEU A 247 -14.78 2.32 -1.02
N SER A 248 -15.22 1.98 -2.23
CA SER A 248 -15.30 0.59 -2.67
C SER A 248 -13.92 0.00 -2.95
N TYR A 249 -12.99 0.83 -3.42
CA TYR A 249 -11.67 0.36 -3.85
C TYR A 249 -10.65 0.31 -2.70
N ARG A 250 -9.76 -0.68 -2.79
CA ARG A 250 -8.63 -0.90 -1.90
C ARG A 250 -7.39 -1.08 -2.76
N ILE A 251 -6.32 -0.39 -2.39
CA ILE A 251 -5.03 -0.48 -3.07
C ILE A 251 -4.08 -1.27 -2.18
N LEU A 252 -3.48 -2.30 -2.73
CA LEU A 252 -2.39 -3.03 -2.10
C LEU A 252 -1.07 -2.57 -2.73
N ARG A 253 -0.18 -2.03 -1.93
CA ARG A 253 1.11 -1.46 -2.39
C ARG A 253 2.28 -2.20 -1.76
N ALA A 254 3.33 -2.47 -2.55
CA ALA A 254 4.59 -2.96 -2.03
C ALA A 254 5.47 -1.78 -1.55
N ASN A 255 5.62 -1.60 -0.23
CA ASN A 255 6.54 -0.61 0.33
C ASN A 255 7.99 -1.11 0.39
N LYS A 256 8.16 -2.44 0.44
CA LYS A 256 9.43 -3.14 0.34
C LYS A 256 9.22 -4.45 -0.40
N ASN A 257 10.08 -4.77 -1.33
CA ASN A 257 10.07 -6.07 -2.00
C ASN A 257 11.49 -6.42 -2.46
N ARG A 258 12.06 -7.50 -1.92
CA ARG A 258 13.39 -7.99 -2.31
C ARG A 258 13.35 -8.83 -3.58
N PHE A 259 12.17 -9.28 -3.97
CA PHE A 259 11.95 -10.24 -5.06
C PHE A 259 11.25 -9.62 -6.26
N GLY A 260 10.97 -8.32 -6.22
CA GLY A 260 10.29 -7.60 -7.29
C GLY A 260 10.31 -6.09 -7.10
N SER A 261 9.60 -5.39 -7.97
CA SER A 261 9.47 -3.93 -7.92
C SER A 261 8.60 -3.48 -6.74
N THR A 262 9.00 -2.40 -6.07
CA THR A 262 8.16 -1.70 -5.08
C THR A 262 7.17 -0.72 -5.73
N ASN A 263 7.23 -0.57 -7.06
CA ASN A 263 6.35 0.34 -7.79
C ASN A 263 5.05 -0.33 -8.26
N GLU A 264 4.84 -1.61 -7.96
CA GLU A 264 3.63 -2.31 -8.35
C GLU A 264 2.52 -2.10 -7.32
N ILE A 265 1.28 -1.98 -7.84
CA ILE A 265 0.07 -1.96 -7.03
C ILE A 265 -0.92 -3.04 -7.47
N GLY A 266 -1.68 -3.55 -6.50
CA GLY A 266 -2.86 -4.36 -6.72
C GLY A 266 -4.12 -3.58 -6.38
N VAL A 267 -5.14 -3.63 -7.22
CA VAL A 267 -6.40 -2.93 -7.00
C VAL A 267 -7.52 -3.93 -6.75
N PHE A 268 -8.21 -3.75 -5.64
CA PHE A 268 -9.31 -4.61 -5.20
C PHE A 268 -10.56 -3.78 -4.93
N GLU A 269 -11.71 -4.38 -5.11
CA GLU A 269 -13.00 -3.83 -4.71
C GLU A 269 -13.59 -4.67 -3.57
N MET A 270 -14.04 -4.00 -2.50
CA MET A 270 -14.68 -4.67 -1.37
C MET A 270 -16.15 -4.91 -1.67
N GLY A 271 -16.53 -6.18 -1.77
CA GLY A 271 -17.89 -6.63 -1.98
C GLY A 271 -18.45 -7.44 -0.81
N GLN A 272 -19.70 -7.92 -0.95
CA GLN A 272 -20.37 -8.76 0.07
C GLN A 272 -19.64 -10.10 0.27
N ASN A 273 -19.05 -10.65 -0.81
CA ASN A 273 -18.36 -11.94 -0.81
C ASN A 273 -16.84 -11.80 -0.63
N GLY A 274 -16.37 -10.65 -0.13
CA GLY A 274 -14.95 -10.37 0.07
C GLY A 274 -14.36 -9.39 -0.95
N LEU A 275 -13.06 -9.50 -1.20
CA LEU A 275 -12.32 -8.68 -2.15
C LEU A 275 -12.41 -9.27 -3.55
N ARG A 276 -12.69 -8.43 -4.53
CA ARG A 276 -12.65 -8.73 -5.96
C ARG A 276 -11.50 -7.96 -6.60
N GLU A 277 -10.70 -8.63 -7.40
CA GLU A 277 -9.67 -7.99 -8.19
C GLU A 277 -10.28 -7.04 -9.23
N VAL A 278 -9.60 -5.92 -9.48
CA VAL A 278 -9.97 -4.92 -10.48
C VAL A 278 -8.89 -4.87 -11.56
N PRO A 279 -8.96 -5.71 -12.59
CA PRO A 279 -7.93 -5.79 -13.63
C PRO A 279 -7.77 -4.48 -14.40
N ASN A 280 -8.85 -3.71 -14.55
CA ASN A 280 -8.86 -2.42 -15.22
C ASN A 280 -9.43 -1.30 -14.31
N PRO A 281 -8.61 -0.73 -13.41
CA PRO A 281 -9.04 0.34 -12.53
C PRO A 281 -9.53 1.59 -13.27
N SER A 282 -8.90 1.94 -14.39
CA SER A 282 -9.30 3.10 -15.20
C SER A 282 -10.73 2.99 -15.69
N GLU A 283 -11.12 1.84 -16.24
CA GLU A 283 -12.48 1.59 -16.70
C GLU A 283 -13.49 1.62 -15.56
N ALA A 284 -13.14 1.01 -14.43
CA ALA A 284 -13.99 0.98 -13.25
C ALA A 284 -14.23 2.38 -12.67
N LEU A 285 -13.17 3.23 -12.60
CA LEU A 285 -13.25 4.60 -12.09
C LEU A 285 -14.00 5.55 -13.04
N LEU A 286 -13.96 5.30 -14.36
CA LEU A 286 -14.68 6.10 -15.35
C LEU A 286 -16.12 5.63 -15.56
N SER A 287 -16.49 4.49 -14.99
CA SER A 287 -17.86 3.96 -15.10
C SER A 287 -18.88 4.89 -14.45
N GLY A 288 -19.92 5.27 -15.20
CA GLY A 288 -20.99 6.13 -14.70
C GLY A 288 -20.65 7.63 -14.62
N ARG A 289 -19.50 8.08 -15.19
CA ARG A 289 -19.19 9.51 -15.29
C ARG A 289 -20.26 10.25 -16.10
N PRO A 290 -20.60 11.51 -15.74
CA PRO A 290 -21.48 12.33 -16.55
C PRO A 290 -20.77 12.70 -17.86
N LEU A 291 -21.51 12.65 -18.98
CA LEU A 291 -21.05 13.11 -20.29
C LEU A 291 -21.64 14.50 -20.57
N ASP A 292 -21.00 15.25 -21.47
CA ASP A 292 -21.43 16.61 -21.87
C ASP A 292 -21.69 17.55 -20.67
N CYS A 293 -20.85 17.45 -19.63
CA CYS A 293 -21.00 18.22 -18.40
C CYS A 293 -19.82 19.18 -18.20
N SER A 294 -20.11 20.45 -17.90
CA SER A 294 -19.07 21.40 -17.51
C SER A 294 -18.52 21.07 -16.12
N GLY A 295 -17.23 21.29 -15.93
CA GLY A 295 -16.56 21.02 -14.65
C GLY A 295 -16.04 19.59 -14.49
N SER A 296 -16.12 18.75 -15.51
CA SER A 296 -15.53 17.41 -15.51
C SER A 296 -14.48 17.29 -16.61
N CYS A 297 -13.38 16.60 -16.31
CA CYS A 297 -12.37 16.20 -17.29
C CYS A 297 -11.58 14.98 -16.79
N ILE A 298 -10.82 14.38 -17.69
CA ILE A 298 -10.04 13.17 -17.37
C ILE A 298 -8.56 13.48 -17.39
N THR A 299 -7.86 12.95 -16.40
CA THR A 299 -6.38 12.91 -16.36
C THR A 299 -5.90 11.47 -16.18
N CYS A 300 -4.59 11.27 -16.30
CA CYS A 300 -3.96 9.99 -16.02
C CYS A 300 -2.92 10.15 -14.92
N LEU A 301 -3.11 9.43 -13.84
CA LEU A 301 -2.16 9.32 -12.73
C LEU A 301 -1.25 8.10 -12.92
N MET A 302 -0.04 8.16 -12.37
CA MET A 302 0.82 6.98 -12.28
C MET A 302 0.80 6.46 -10.85
N GLU A 303 0.22 5.30 -10.68
CA GLU A 303 0.33 4.56 -9.43
C GLU A 303 1.40 3.48 -9.58
N GLY A 304 2.63 3.84 -9.18
CA GLY A 304 3.81 3.03 -9.47
C GLY A 304 4.14 2.98 -10.96
N THR A 305 4.05 1.80 -11.56
CA THR A 305 4.23 1.61 -13.02
C THR A 305 2.91 1.66 -13.79
N ARG A 306 1.78 1.70 -13.09
CA ARG A 306 0.45 1.55 -13.68
C ARG A 306 -0.21 2.91 -13.95
N PRO A 307 -0.50 3.23 -15.22
CA PRO A 307 -1.31 4.39 -15.55
C PRO A 307 -2.78 4.14 -15.18
N ILE A 308 -3.40 5.09 -14.48
CA ILE A 308 -4.81 5.02 -14.06
C ILE A 308 -5.51 6.30 -14.47
N LEU A 309 -6.56 6.18 -15.26
CA LEU A 309 -7.40 7.32 -15.63
C LEU A 309 -8.35 7.68 -14.49
N VAL A 310 -8.41 8.97 -14.18
CA VAL A 310 -9.21 9.50 -13.09
C VAL A 310 -9.99 10.71 -13.58
N GLU A 311 -11.27 10.77 -13.23
CA GLU A 311 -12.11 11.93 -13.45
C GLU A 311 -11.83 12.99 -12.39
N ILE A 312 -11.59 14.22 -12.84
CA ILE A 312 -11.45 15.42 -12.03
C ILE A 312 -12.73 16.23 -12.17
N GLN A 313 -13.39 16.49 -11.07
CA GLN A 313 -14.61 17.26 -11.00
C GLN A 313 -14.38 18.58 -10.28
N ALA A 314 -14.91 19.67 -10.79
CA ALA A 314 -14.87 20.97 -10.16
C ALA A 314 -16.25 21.63 -10.15
N LEU A 315 -16.58 22.27 -9.04
CA LEU A 315 -17.77 23.09 -8.91
C LEU A 315 -17.34 24.49 -8.44
N VAL A 316 -17.74 25.50 -9.18
CA VAL A 316 -17.41 26.91 -8.90
C VAL A 316 -18.71 27.69 -8.75
N THR A 317 -18.87 28.38 -7.66
CA THR A 317 -20.07 29.20 -7.41
C THR A 317 -19.68 30.53 -6.74
N LYS A 318 -20.54 31.55 -6.86
CA LYS A 318 -20.32 32.82 -6.15
C LYS A 318 -20.44 32.58 -4.65
N THR A 319 -19.48 33.11 -3.88
CA THR A 319 -19.57 33.03 -2.43
C THR A 319 -20.74 33.86 -1.91
N SER A 320 -21.49 33.27 -1.00
CA SER A 320 -22.57 33.96 -0.25
C SER A 320 -22.06 34.56 1.08
N PHE A 321 -20.81 34.30 1.43
CA PHE A 321 -20.17 34.69 2.69
C PHE A 321 -18.93 35.53 2.40
N GLY A 322 -18.48 36.33 3.37
CA GLY A 322 -17.31 37.19 3.20
C GLY A 322 -16.00 36.50 2.86
N ASN A 323 -15.85 35.22 3.21
CA ASN A 323 -14.67 34.40 2.92
C ASN A 323 -15.01 33.25 1.97
N PRO A 324 -14.37 33.15 0.78
CA PRO A 324 -14.58 32.06 -0.15
C PRO A 324 -14.18 30.72 0.44
N ARG A 325 -15.01 29.71 0.20
CA ARG A 325 -14.73 28.32 0.59
C ARG A 325 -13.91 27.64 -0.49
N ARG A 326 -12.90 26.91 -0.07
CA ARG A 326 -12.08 26.07 -0.95
C ARG A 326 -11.96 24.70 -0.35
N VAL A 327 -12.43 23.70 -1.08
CA VAL A 327 -12.45 22.31 -0.64
C VAL A 327 -11.83 21.46 -1.74
N ALA A 328 -10.88 20.62 -1.36
CA ALA A 328 -10.28 19.65 -2.26
C ALA A 328 -10.39 18.24 -1.63
N THR A 329 -10.94 17.32 -2.41
CA THR A 329 -11.03 15.91 -2.05
C THR A 329 -10.20 15.11 -3.06
N GLY A 330 -9.26 14.32 -2.56
CA GLY A 330 -8.32 13.60 -3.41
C GLY A 330 -7.17 14.45 -3.97
N PHE A 331 -7.05 15.73 -3.56
CA PHE A 331 -5.94 16.63 -3.91
C PHE A 331 -5.39 17.33 -2.68
N ASP A 332 -4.12 17.76 -2.76
CA ASP A 332 -3.54 18.64 -1.75
C ASP A 332 -4.20 20.03 -1.80
N MET A 333 -4.66 20.50 -0.63
CA MET A 333 -5.34 21.80 -0.50
C MET A 333 -4.41 22.98 -0.84
N ASN A 334 -3.13 22.91 -0.46
CA ASN A 334 -2.18 23.99 -0.75
C ASN A 334 -1.87 24.04 -2.25
N ARG A 335 -1.76 22.89 -2.90
CA ARG A 335 -1.58 22.80 -4.35
C ARG A 335 -2.80 23.38 -5.09
N THR A 336 -4.01 23.03 -4.67
CA THR A 336 -5.24 23.60 -5.21
C THR A 336 -5.29 25.11 -5.05
N ALA A 337 -4.96 25.62 -3.86
CA ALA A 337 -4.93 27.07 -3.62
C ALA A 337 -3.92 27.80 -4.51
N MET A 338 -2.76 27.18 -4.75
CA MET A 338 -1.73 27.70 -5.65
C MET A 338 -2.23 27.75 -7.10
N LEU A 339 -2.90 26.68 -7.59
CA LEU A 339 -3.47 26.66 -8.94
C LEU A 339 -4.52 27.77 -9.13
N LEU A 340 -5.39 27.99 -8.14
CA LEU A 340 -6.38 29.08 -8.16
C LEU A 340 -5.71 30.46 -8.23
N ALA A 341 -4.60 30.66 -7.51
CA ALA A 341 -3.83 31.91 -7.59
C ALA A 341 -3.17 32.10 -8.97
N VAL A 342 -2.71 31.00 -9.62
CA VAL A 342 -2.19 31.06 -10.99
C VAL A 342 -3.31 31.37 -11.99
N LEU A 343 -4.50 30.76 -11.85
CA LEU A 343 -5.66 31.10 -12.68
C LEU A 343 -6.07 32.57 -12.57
N ASP A 344 -6.03 33.13 -11.36
CA ASP A 344 -6.31 34.56 -11.12
C ASP A 344 -5.25 35.43 -11.80
N LYS A 345 -3.99 35.23 -11.47
CA LYS A 345 -2.91 36.14 -11.88
C LYS A 345 -2.42 35.97 -13.31
N ARG A 346 -2.46 34.74 -13.86
CA ARG A 346 -1.87 34.40 -15.17
C ARG A 346 -2.90 34.15 -16.26
N ALA A 347 -4.06 33.64 -15.90
CA ALA A 347 -5.15 33.41 -16.85
C ALA A 347 -6.24 34.50 -16.84
N GLY A 348 -6.20 35.40 -15.86
CA GLY A 348 -7.09 36.57 -15.77
C GLY A 348 -8.49 36.24 -15.26
N PHE A 349 -8.67 35.16 -14.50
CA PHE A 349 -9.93 34.78 -13.91
C PHE A 349 -9.95 35.08 -12.42
N TYR A 350 -10.70 36.09 -12.01
CA TYR A 350 -10.77 36.51 -10.62
C TYR A 350 -11.41 35.44 -9.73
N MET A 351 -10.61 34.83 -8.83
CA MET A 351 -11.01 33.75 -7.92
C MET A 351 -11.35 34.22 -6.50
N GLY A 352 -11.20 35.53 -6.23
CA GLY A 352 -11.28 36.08 -4.87
C GLY A 352 -12.68 36.08 -4.24
N ASN A 353 -13.74 35.91 -5.03
CA ASN A 353 -15.15 35.90 -4.58
C ASN A 353 -15.89 34.61 -4.97
N LEU A 354 -15.16 33.54 -5.28
CA LEU A 354 -15.71 32.27 -5.72
C LEU A 354 -15.43 31.17 -4.71
N ASP A 355 -16.45 30.41 -4.36
CA ASP A 355 -16.34 29.13 -3.69
C ASP A 355 -15.91 28.10 -4.74
N VAL A 356 -14.89 27.31 -4.43
CA VAL A 356 -14.34 26.30 -5.35
C VAL A 356 -14.24 24.97 -4.63
N PHE A 357 -14.85 23.95 -5.25
CA PHE A 357 -14.81 22.58 -4.81
C PHE A 357 -14.16 21.73 -5.90
N VAL A 358 -13.16 20.94 -5.55
CA VAL A 358 -12.46 20.04 -6.47
C VAL A 358 -12.51 18.63 -5.89
N ASN A 359 -12.81 17.65 -6.74
CA ASN A 359 -12.92 16.25 -6.33
C ASN A 359 -12.25 15.34 -7.36
N ALA A 360 -11.41 14.41 -6.91
CA ALA A 360 -10.99 13.26 -7.70
C ALA A 360 -12.01 12.14 -7.50
N ALA A 361 -12.68 11.73 -8.58
CA ALA A 361 -13.72 10.72 -8.52
C ALA A 361 -13.16 9.35 -8.09
N GLY A 362 -14.02 8.50 -7.52
CA GLY A 362 -13.63 7.15 -7.09
C GLY A 362 -12.74 7.10 -5.85
N GLY A 363 -12.49 8.25 -5.20
CA GLY A 363 -11.67 8.33 -3.99
C GLY A 363 -10.17 8.14 -4.21
N MET A 364 -9.72 8.30 -5.42
CA MET A 364 -8.30 8.31 -5.76
C MET A 364 -7.60 9.55 -5.20
N ARG A 365 -6.33 9.42 -4.88
CA ARG A 365 -5.46 10.56 -4.53
C ARG A 365 -4.67 10.99 -5.75
N ALA A 366 -4.89 12.22 -6.19
CA ALA A 366 -4.20 12.83 -7.33
C ALA A 366 -3.15 13.83 -6.82
N ASP A 367 -2.20 13.33 -6.03
CA ASP A 367 -1.16 14.14 -5.39
C ASP A 367 0.01 14.49 -6.36
N GLU A 368 0.01 13.91 -7.57
CA GLU A 368 1.08 14.17 -8.54
C GLU A 368 0.81 15.44 -9.38
N PRO A 369 1.86 16.23 -9.69
CA PRO A 369 1.74 17.48 -10.45
C PRO A 369 1.18 17.33 -11.86
N SER A 370 1.23 16.14 -12.45
CA SER A 370 0.69 15.87 -13.79
C SER A 370 -0.80 16.14 -13.93
N ALA A 371 -1.55 16.16 -12.81
CA ALA A 371 -2.98 16.44 -12.75
C ALA A 371 -3.32 17.94 -12.70
N ASP A 372 -2.35 18.84 -12.53
CA ASP A 372 -2.59 20.27 -12.36
C ASP A 372 -3.40 20.88 -13.51
N LEU A 373 -3.02 20.53 -14.75
CA LEU A 373 -3.72 21.02 -15.95
C LEU A 373 -5.18 20.60 -15.93
N ALA A 374 -5.47 19.36 -15.55
CA ALA A 374 -6.83 18.86 -15.45
C ALA A 374 -7.64 19.60 -14.37
N VAL A 375 -7.04 19.82 -13.18
CA VAL A 375 -7.69 20.60 -12.10
C VAL A 375 -7.99 22.03 -12.57
N ALA A 376 -7.03 22.71 -13.17
CA ALA A 376 -7.21 24.07 -13.65
C ALA A 376 -8.29 24.15 -14.75
N MET A 377 -8.27 23.21 -15.68
CA MET A 377 -9.24 23.15 -16.78
C MET A 377 -10.64 22.77 -16.30
N ALA A 378 -10.80 21.85 -15.35
CA ALA A 378 -12.10 21.53 -14.75
C ALA A 378 -12.70 22.76 -14.04
N VAL A 379 -11.90 23.50 -13.26
CA VAL A 379 -12.33 24.75 -12.61
C VAL A 379 -12.78 25.78 -13.65
N LEU A 380 -12.02 25.99 -14.72
CA LEU A 380 -12.38 26.93 -15.78
C LEU A 380 -13.57 26.47 -16.62
N SER A 381 -13.66 25.17 -16.89
CA SER A 381 -14.81 24.56 -17.58
C SER A 381 -16.10 24.90 -16.85
N ASN A 382 -16.14 24.67 -15.53
CA ASN A 382 -17.33 24.98 -14.72
C ASN A 382 -17.56 26.50 -14.62
N LEU A 383 -16.52 27.31 -14.42
CA LEU A 383 -16.64 28.77 -14.33
C LEU A 383 -17.20 29.41 -15.61
N LEU A 384 -16.83 28.86 -16.77
CA LEU A 384 -17.22 29.37 -18.09
C LEU A 384 -18.46 28.66 -18.64
N ASP A 385 -18.94 27.63 -17.97
CA ASP A 385 -19.98 26.71 -18.42
C ASP A 385 -19.69 26.16 -19.82
N LYS A 386 -18.46 25.66 -20.00
CA LYS A 386 -17.94 25.08 -21.24
C LYS A 386 -17.53 23.63 -21.02
N VAL A 387 -18.05 22.74 -21.82
CA VAL A 387 -17.76 21.31 -21.75
C VAL A 387 -16.36 21.04 -22.31
N ILE A 388 -15.57 20.25 -21.59
CA ILE A 388 -14.34 19.62 -22.10
C ILE A 388 -14.77 18.34 -22.81
N PRO A 389 -14.29 18.09 -24.04
CA PRO A 389 -14.71 16.90 -24.78
C PRO A 389 -14.46 15.60 -24.00
N ASP A 390 -15.43 14.69 -24.02
CA ASP A 390 -15.40 13.45 -23.24
C ASP A 390 -14.27 12.49 -23.62
N ASP A 391 -13.77 12.58 -24.84
CA ASP A 391 -12.64 11.80 -25.36
C ASP A 391 -11.30 12.53 -25.21
N MET A 392 -11.23 13.60 -24.40
CA MET A 392 -10.01 14.36 -24.16
C MET A 392 -9.35 13.97 -22.85
N LEU A 393 -8.06 13.65 -22.92
CA LEU A 393 -7.19 13.42 -21.76
C LEU A 393 -6.28 14.64 -21.54
N LEU A 394 -6.20 15.12 -20.32
CA LEU A 394 -5.42 16.30 -19.95
C LEU A 394 -4.23 15.91 -19.06
N LEU A 395 -3.03 16.33 -19.44
CA LEU A 395 -1.78 16.06 -18.71
C LEU A 395 -0.93 17.32 -18.65
N GLY A 396 -0.38 17.66 -17.48
CA GLY A 396 0.60 18.74 -17.37
C GLY A 396 0.73 19.29 -15.96
N GLU A 397 1.95 19.59 -15.55
CA GLU A 397 2.25 20.35 -14.34
C GLU A 397 2.14 21.85 -14.66
N ILE A 398 1.53 22.64 -13.78
CA ILE A 398 1.44 24.10 -13.92
C ILE A 398 2.41 24.78 -12.96
N GLY A 399 3.35 25.57 -13.53
CA GLY A 399 4.24 26.40 -12.74
C GLY A 399 3.63 27.76 -12.39
N LEU A 400 4.23 28.47 -11.44
CA LEU A 400 3.74 29.77 -10.91
C LEU A 400 3.74 30.91 -11.94
N ALA A 401 4.51 30.79 -13.02
CA ALA A 401 4.48 31.76 -14.12
C ALA A 401 3.40 31.41 -15.17
N GLY A 402 2.65 30.31 -14.98
CA GLY A 402 1.63 29.82 -15.90
C GLY A 402 2.19 28.94 -17.00
N GLU A 403 3.45 28.55 -16.95
CA GLU A 403 4.06 27.59 -17.85
C GLU A 403 3.53 26.18 -17.58
N ILE A 404 3.38 25.39 -18.66
CA ILE A 404 3.00 23.99 -18.59
C ILE A 404 4.24 23.13 -18.80
N ARG A 405 4.60 22.37 -17.77
CA ARG A 405 5.79 21.51 -17.72
C ARG A 405 5.48 20.08 -18.09
N SER A 406 6.53 19.36 -18.57
CA SER A 406 6.43 17.96 -18.95
C SER A 406 6.07 17.08 -17.75
N THR A 407 5.28 16.06 -18.05
CA THR A 407 4.96 14.99 -17.11
C THR A 407 5.84 13.76 -17.38
N PRO A 408 6.27 13.03 -16.37
CA PRO A 408 7.00 11.78 -16.57
C PRO A 408 6.08 10.73 -17.21
N GLN A 409 6.68 9.75 -17.87
CA GLN A 409 5.99 8.58 -18.44
C GLN A 409 4.79 8.92 -19.36
N VAL A 410 4.89 10.02 -20.10
CA VAL A 410 3.79 10.50 -20.97
C VAL A 410 3.32 9.45 -21.97
N GLN A 411 4.25 8.63 -22.52
CA GLN A 411 3.93 7.56 -23.46
C GLN A 411 2.97 6.53 -22.85
N GLN A 412 3.20 6.13 -21.60
CA GLN A 412 2.35 5.16 -20.88
C GLN A 412 0.98 5.74 -20.58
N ARG A 413 0.91 7.02 -20.14
CA ARG A 413 -0.34 7.73 -19.85
C ARG A 413 -1.21 7.89 -21.09
N VAL A 414 -0.60 8.30 -22.20
CA VAL A 414 -1.29 8.42 -23.49
C VAL A 414 -1.73 7.04 -23.98
N GLY A 415 -0.87 6.02 -23.87
CA GLY A 415 -1.19 4.65 -24.26
C GLY A 415 -2.41 4.10 -23.54
N GLU A 416 -2.53 4.33 -22.22
CA GLU A 416 -3.70 3.91 -21.45
C GLU A 416 -4.96 4.67 -21.90
N GLY A 417 -4.88 5.98 -22.07
CA GLY A 417 -6.00 6.78 -22.60
C GLY A 417 -6.43 6.30 -23.99
N TYR A 418 -5.48 6.10 -24.90
CA TYR A 418 -5.76 5.63 -26.25
C TYR A 418 -6.42 4.25 -26.26
N ARG A 419 -5.94 3.32 -25.42
CA ARG A 419 -6.52 1.97 -25.23
C ARG A 419 -7.97 2.03 -24.77
N LEU A 420 -8.32 3.01 -23.95
CA LEU A 420 -9.68 3.22 -23.42
C LEU A 420 -10.57 4.13 -24.30
N GLY A 421 -10.13 4.44 -25.51
CA GLY A 421 -10.93 5.15 -26.50
C GLY A 421 -10.79 6.67 -26.49
N PHE A 422 -9.88 7.23 -25.68
CA PHE A 422 -9.55 8.65 -25.78
C PHE A 422 -8.80 8.93 -27.09
N ARG A 423 -9.12 10.04 -27.74
CA ARG A 423 -8.55 10.41 -29.02
C ARG A 423 -7.92 11.80 -29.04
N ARG A 424 -8.28 12.65 -28.08
CA ARG A 424 -7.73 14.00 -27.94
C ARG A 424 -6.84 14.07 -26.70
N PHE A 425 -5.63 14.62 -26.85
CA PHE A 425 -4.64 14.65 -25.78
C PHE A 425 -4.09 16.08 -25.63
N LEU A 426 -4.53 16.77 -24.57
CA LEU A 426 -4.00 18.08 -24.19
C LEU A 426 -2.79 17.86 -23.29
N LEU A 427 -1.61 18.20 -23.76
CA LEU A 427 -0.37 17.85 -23.08
C LEU A 427 0.75 18.91 -23.29
N PRO A 428 1.79 18.90 -22.44
CA PRO A 428 2.89 19.88 -22.54
C PRO A 428 3.64 19.77 -23.86
N LYS A 429 3.99 20.91 -24.49
CA LYS A 429 4.83 20.94 -25.69
C LYS A 429 6.14 20.17 -25.54
N SER A 430 6.75 20.24 -24.37
CA SER A 430 7.99 19.53 -24.04
C SER A 430 7.84 18.02 -24.06
N SER A 431 6.66 17.48 -23.71
CA SER A 431 6.37 16.04 -23.69
C SER A 431 6.32 15.43 -25.10
N MET A 432 6.03 16.21 -26.14
CA MET A 432 6.03 15.74 -27.53
C MET A 432 7.41 15.25 -28.01
N LYS A 433 8.50 15.70 -27.36
CA LYS A 433 9.86 15.26 -27.71
C LYS A 433 10.16 13.81 -27.28
N THR A 434 9.46 13.33 -26.26
CA THR A 434 9.67 11.99 -25.68
C THR A 434 8.58 11.01 -26.08
N MET A 435 7.59 11.46 -26.83
CA MET A 435 6.45 10.67 -27.27
C MET A 435 6.56 10.34 -28.75
N ASN A 436 6.27 9.08 -29.10
CA ASN A 436 6.15 8.66 -30.49
C ASN A 436 4.68 8.77 -30.94
N ALA A 437 4.31 9.88 -31.58
CA ALA A 437 2.93 10.11 -32.04
C ALA A 437 2.48 9.11 -33.11
N ALA A 438 3.41 8.47 -33.84
CA ALA A 438 3.08 7.48 -34.86
C ALA A 438 2.44 6.20 -34.29
N ASP A 439 2.62 5.92 -32.99
CA ASP A 439 2.00 4.78 -32.32
C ASP A 439 0.49 4.97 -32.10
N TYR A 440 -0.04 6.18 -32.36
CA TYR A 440 -1.44 6.57 -32.09
C TYR A 440 -2.08 7.24 -33.33
N PRO A 441 -2.34 6.49 -34.40
CA PRO A 441 -2.69 7.07 -35.72
C PRO A 441 -3.99 7.87 -35.73
N GLU A 442 -4.93 7.62 -34.79
CA GLU A 442 -6.20 8.34 -34.70
C GLU A 442 -6.21 9.43 -33.61
N ALA A 443 -5.07 9.67 -32.97
CA ALA A 443 -4.98 10.62 -31.87
C ALA A 443 -4.68 12.04 -32.38
N GLU A 444 -5.44 13.01 -31.84
CA GLU A 444 -5.18 14.44 -31.97
C GLU A 444 -4.39 14.92 -30.75
N PHE A 445 -3.17 15.39 -30.98
CA PHE A 445 -2.33 15.95 -29.94
C PHE A 445 -2.42 17.47 -29.93
N LEU A 446 -2.77 18.04 -28.77
CA LEU A 446 -2.94 19.47 -28.55
C LEU A 446 -1.79 19.97 -27.61
N PRO A 447 -0.59 20.23 -28.16
CA PRO A 447 0.55 20.60 -27.35
C PRO A 447 0.46 22.07 -26.90
N VAL A 448 0.55 22.28 -25.57
CA VAL A 448 0.49 23.61 -24.94
C VAL A 448 1.74 23.89 -24.11
N GLY A 449 2.23 25.14 -24.15
CA GLY A 449 3.38 25.58 -23.37
C GLY A 449 3.00 26.52 -22.24
N GLN A 450 1.83 27.16 -22.34
CA GLN A 450 1.31 28.13 -21.39
C GLN A 450 -0.17 27.83 -21.08
N LEU A 451 -0.58 28.11 -19.84
CA LEU A 451 -1.95 27.97 -19.40
C LEU A 451 -2.93 28.78 -20.27
N SER A 452 -2.51 29.96 -20.73
CA SER A 452 -3.31 30.79 -21.63
C SER A 452 -3.59 30.14 -23.00
N GLU A 453 -2.73 29.23 -23.47
CA GLU A 453 -2.97 28.45 -24.69
C GLU A 453 -4.08 27.40 -24.44
N ALA A 454 -4.01 26.67 -23.32
CA ALA A 454 -5.05 25.71 -22.93
C ALA A 454 -6.44 26.39 -22.74
N VAL A 455 -6.46 27.57 -22.13
CA VAL A 455 -7.70 28.34 -21.94
C VAL A 455 -8.36 28.76 -23.25
N ARG A 456 -7.56 29.06 -24.29
CA ARG A 456 -8.12 29.39 -25.63
C ARG A 456 -8.85 28.23 -26.25
N LEU A 457 -8.35 27.00 -26.06
CA LEU A 457 -9.02 25.78 -26.54
C LEU A 457 -10.39 25.58 -25.91
N LEU A 458 -10.57 25.99 -24.66
CA LEU A 458 -11.85 25.92 -23.98
C LEU A 458 -12.85 27.02 -24.41
N ARG A 459 -12.36 28.16 -24.92
CA ARG A 459 -13.21 29.28 -25.36
C ARG A 459 -13.75 29.14 -26.75
N ASN A 460 -13.06 28.38 -27.61
CA ASN A 460 -13.47 28.09 -28.98
C ASN A 460 -14.41 26.91 -29.04
#